data_6b9eed2d1c1ce4a8c6f6079ddd2a9b97
#
_entry.id   6b9eed2d1c1ce4a8c6f6079ddd2a9b97
#
_cell.length_a   1.000
_cell.length_b   1.000
_cell.length_c   1.000
_cell.angle_alpha   90.00
_cell.angle_beta   90.00
_cell.angle_gamma   90.00
#
_symmetry.space_group_name_H-M   'P 1'
#
loop_
_entity.id
_entity.type
_entity.pdbx_description
1 polymer ?
#
loop_
_entity_poly.entity_id
_entity_poly.type
_entity_poly.pdbx_seq_one_letter_code
_entity_poly.pdbx_strand_id
1 'polypeptide(L)'
;LARSHPESVGKDFLQADAQSCKFEPEGFDLAISRFGVMFFENPFKAFQNIKSAVQKGREMRFVCWAPISANDFFLSPLNTVVDITGVSFAEPGKEPGPLAFSDRTYLYSILKTAEFSSVNIDVIETSISTKDSVEKNASLLMEIGMGFRAIKEAAPTDEVLNEIREAFVADGKKRQKNGLISYDATIYRVSAVA
;
A
#
# COMPACT_ATOMS: atom_id res chain seq x y z
N LEU A 1 15.81 6.27 -11.51
CA LEU A 1 16.00 5.08 -10.66
C LEU A 1 15.55 3.79 -11.37
N ALA A 2 14.27 3.68 -11.85
CA ALA A 2 13.79 2.45 -12.48
C ALA A 2 14.61 2.06 -13.74
N ARG A 3 14.93 3.04 -14.60
CA ARG A 3 15.70 2.82 -15.85
C ARG A 3 17.15 2.36 -15.62
N SER A 4 17.73 2.65 -14.47
CA SER A 4 19.11 2.26 -14.14
C SER A 4 19.22 0.89 -13.47
N HIS A 5 18.12 0.20 -13.21
CA HIS A 5 18.13 -1.12 -12.63
C HIS A 5 18.52 -2.16 -13.70
N PRO A 6 19.39 -3.15 -13.41
CA PRO A 6 19.82 -4.18 -14.39
C PRO A 6 18.66 -4.93 -15.07
N GLU A 7 17.56 -5.17 -14.34
CA GLU A 7 16.37 -5.84 -14.87
C GLU A 7 15.49 -4.97 -15.77
N SER A 8 15.87 -3.70 -15.98
CA SER A 8 15.13 -2.76 -16.85
C SER A 8 15.47 -2.92 -18.34
N VAL A 9 16.49 -3.70 -18.69
CA VAL A 9 16.92 -3.92 -20.07
C VAL A 9 15.77 -4.52 -20.88
N GLY A 10 15.48 -3.90 -22.04
CA GLY A 10 14.40 -4.34 -22.94
C GLY A 10 12.99 -3.97 -22.46
N LYS A 11 12.86 -3.08 -21.47
CA LYS A 11 11.56 -2.58 -20.99
C LYS A 11 11.42 -1.09 -21.30
N ASP A 12 10.23 -0.69 -21.70
CA ASP A 12 9.87 0.72 -21.91
C ASP A 12 9.36 1.32 -20.61
N PHE A 13 9.79 2.55 -20.34
CA PHE A 13 9.37 3.33 -19.18
C PHE A 13 8.71 4.63 -19.62
N LEU A 14 7.46 4.80 -19.27
CA LEU A 14 6.71 6.03 -19.46
C LEU A 14 6.42 6.68 -18.10
N GLN A 15 6.85 7.91 -17.92
CA GLN A 15 6.46 8.72 -16.76
C GLN A 15 5.14 9.43 -17.12
N ALA A 16 4.04 8.96 -16.55
CA ALA A 16 2.72 9.48 -16.83
C ALA A 16 1.77 9.24 -15.65
N ASP A 17 0.71 10.04 -15.60
CA ASP A 17 -0.43 9.79 -14.72
C ASP A 17 -1.41 8.85 -15.44
N ALA A 18 -1.66 7.68 -14.85
CA ALA A 18 -2.56 6.69 -15.41
C ALA A 18 -4.03 7.15 -15.49
N GLN A 19 -4.41 8.22 -14.78
CA GLN A 19 -5.76 8.78 -14.85
C GLN A 19 -6.00 9.55 -16.16
N SER A 20 -4.94 10.11 -16.77
CA SER A 20 -5.02 11.06 -17.89
C SER A 20 -4.13 10.70 -19.08
N CYS A 21 -3.22 9.75 -18.90
CA CYS A 21 -2.35 9.29 -19.97
C CYS A 21 -3.16 8.67 -21.11
N LYS A 22 -2.89 9.09 -22.34
CA LYS A 22 -3.47 8.48 -23.54
C LYS A 22 -2.70 7.20 -23.85
N PHE A 23 -3.20 6.09 -23.37
CA PHE A 23 -2.70 4.77 -23.76
C PHE A 23 -3.26 4.38 -25.14
N GLU A 24 -2.52 3.51 -25.85
CA GLU A 24 -3.04 2.84 -27.06
C GLU A 24 -4.24 1.97 -26.66
N PRO A 25 -5.44 2.19 -27.24
CA PRO A 25 -6.60 1.36 -26.93
C PRO A 25 -6.33 -0.11 -27.25
N GLU A 26 -6.71 -1.00 -26.32
CA GLU A 26 -6.47 -2.44 -26.46
C GLU A 26 -5.00 -2.82 -26.75
N GLY A 27 -4.06 -1.96 -26.37
CA GLY A 27 -2.63 -2.14 -26.64
C GLY A 27 -1.93 -3.16 -25.75
N PHE A 28 -2.58 -3.61 -24.66
CA PHE A 28 -1.96 -4.48 -23.65
C PHE A 28 -2.75 -5.76 -23.41
N ASP A 29 -2.05 -6.88 -23.31
CA ASP A 29 -2.62 -8.17 -22.92
C ASP A 29 -2.88 -8.30 -21.42
N LEU A 30 -2.19 -7.51 -20.61
CA LEU A 30 -2.28 -7.54 -19.15
C LEU A 30 -1.84 -6.21 -18.56
N ALA A 31 -2.61 -5.68 -17.60
CA ALA A 31 -2.16 -4.63 -16.72
C ALA A 31 -1.86 -5.19 -15.32
N ILE A 32 -0.72 -4.83 -14.73
CA ILE A 32 -0.36 -5.26 -13.38
C ILE A 32 0.01 -4.08 -12.50
N SER A 33 -0.33 -4.17 -11.19
CA SER A 33 0.13 -3.19 -10.21
C SER A 33 0.41 -3.85 -8.87
N ARG A 34 1.55 -3.47 -8.27
CA ARG A 34 1.92 -3.86 -6.91
C ARG A 34 1.88 -2.63 -6.01
N PHE A 35 0.81 -2.50 -5.23
CA PHE A 35 0.60 -1.40 -4.27
C PHE A 35 0.65 0.02 -4.87
N GLY A 36 0.42 0.18 -6.18
CA GLY A 36 0.45 1.50 -6.84
C GLY A 36 -0.93 2.13 -7.04
N VAL A 37 -1.96 1.31 -7.28
CA VAL A 37 -3.31 1.80 -7.64
C VAL A 37 -4.04 2.55 -6.53
N MET A 38 -3.60 2.41 -5.29
CA MET A 38 -4.21 3.05 -4.11
C MET A 38 -3.95 4.57 -4.04
N PHE A 39 -3.08 5.10 -4.90
CA PHE A 39 -2.66 6.51 -4.87
C PHE A 39 -3.32 7.38 -5.94
N PHE A 40 -4.31 6.87 -6.64
CA PHE A 40 -5.09 7.65 -7.60
C PHE A 40 -5.98 8.66 -6.89
N GLU A 41 -5.95 9.92 -7.32
CA GLU A 41 -6.89 10.95 -6.86
C GLU A 41 -8.32 10.64 -7.29
N ASN A 42 -8.48 10.15 -8.51
CA ASN A 42 -9.76 9.67 -9.02
C ASN A 42 -9.62 8.22 -9.51
N PRO A 43 -9.81 7.25 -8.61
CA PRO A 43 -9.60 5.84 -8.94
C PRO A 43 -10.56 5.35 -10.03
N PHE A 44 -11.78 5.88 -10.10
CA PHE A 44 -12.72 5.53 -11.16
C PHE A 44 -12.16 5.88 -12.55
N LYS A 45 -11.70 7.14 -12.74
CA LYS A 45 -11.09 7.56 -14.01
C LYS A 45 -9.85 6.75 -14.35
N ALA A 46 -8.99 6.47 -13.36
CA ALA A 46 -7.78 5.69 -13.56
C ALA A 46 -8.10 4.26 -14.03
N PHE A 47 -9.00 3.57 -13.34
CA PHE A 47 -9.40 2.23 -13.72
C PHE A 47 -10.12 2.17 -15.07
N GLN A 48 -10.96 3.15 -15.38
CA GLN A 48 -11.61 3.25 -16.69
C GLN A 48 -10.57 3.43 -17.81
N ASN A 49 -9.60 4.31 -17.61
CA ASN A 49 -8.52 4.54 -18.57
C ASN A 49 -7.62 3.32 -18.75
N ILE A 50 -7.23 2.66 -17.65
CA ILE A 50 -6.45 1.41 -17.71
C ILE A 50 -7.25 0.31 -18.42
N LYS A 51 -8.55 0.18 -18.11
CA LYS A 51 -9.42 -0.80 -18.79
C LYS A 51 -9.43 -0.61 -20.31
N SER A 52 -9.54 0.64 -20.78
CA SER A 52 -9.57 0.94 -22.21
C SER A 52 -8.25 0.59 -22.93
N ALA A 53 -7.15 0.53 -22.20
CA ALA A 53 -5.84 0.15 -22.70
C ALA A 53 -5.62 -1.37 -22.76
N VAL A 54 -6.37 -2.14 -21.97
CA VAL A 54 -6.29 -3.60 -21.92
C VAL A 54 -7.24 -4.19 -22.96
N GLN A 55 -6.78 -5.18 -23.71
CA GLN A 55 -7.58 -5.87 -24.72
C GLN A 55 -8.83 -6.49 -24.10
N LYS A 56 -9.93 -6.44 -24.85
CA LYS A 56 -11.20 -7.03 -24.43
C LYS A 56 -11.05 -8.51 -24.06
N GLY A 57 -11.57 -8.89 -22.90
CA GLY A 57 -11.47 -10.24 -22.35
C GLY A 57 -10.13 -10.56 -21.68
N ARG A 58 -9.18 -9.63 -21.67
CA ARG A 58 -7.92 -9.71 -20.92
C ARG A 58 -8.08 -9.10 -19.55
N GLU A 59 -7.05 -9.18 -18.70
CA GLU A 59 -7.17 -8.87 -17.29
C GLU A 59 -6.29 -7.69 -16.85
N MET A 60 -6.78 -6.99 -15.84
CA MET A 60 -5.95 -6.24 -14.93
C MET A 60 -5.79 -7.04 -13.64
N ARG A 61 -4.55 -7.14 -13.12
CA ARG A 61 -4.25 -7.78 -11.83
C ARG A 61 -3.47 -6.84 -10.93
N PHE A 62 -3.86 -6.77 -9.67
CA PHE A 62 -3.12 -5.95 -8.71
C PHE A 62 -3.24 -6.48 -7.29
N VAL A 63 -2.38 -5.93 -6.42
CA VAL A 63 -2.48 -6.12 -4.97
C VAL A 63 -2.60 -4.77 -4.29
N CYS A 64 -3.41 -4.72 -3.23
CA CYS A 64 -3.57 -3.60 -2.33
C CYS A 64 -3.76 -4.09 -0.89
N TRP A 65 -3.68 -3.16 0.08
CA TRP A 65 -3.82 -3.52 1.48
C TRP A 65 -5.26 -3.77 1.86
N ALA A 66 -5.49 -4.78 2.70
CA ALA A 66 -6.72 -5.00 3.44
C ALA A 66 -6.82 -3.99 4.62
N PRO A 67 -7.88 -4.00 5.44
CA PRO A 67 -8.04 -3.07 6.56
C PRO A 67 -6.84 -3.02 7.50
N ILE A 68 -6.61 -1.85 8.11
CA ILE A 68 -5.49 -1.61 9.02
C ILE A 68 -5.48 -2.63 10.17
N SER A 69 -6.65 -3.03 10.65
CA SER A 69 -6.81 -4.04 11.73
C SER A 69 -6.25 -5.43 11.40
N ALA A 70 -6.01 -5.71 10.12
CA ALA A 70 -5.43 -6.96 9.63
C ALA A 70 -3.97 -6.79 9.19
N ASN A 71 -3.32 -5.67 9.52
CA ASN A 71 -1.98 -5.31 9.05
C ASN A 71 -1.12 -4.75 10.18
N ASP A 72 -0.40 -5.62 10.87
CA ASP A 72 0.47 -5.26 11.99
C ASP A 72 1.54 -4.23 11.62
N PHE A 73 2.01 -4.24 10.37
CA PHE A 73 2.96 -3.25 9.87
C PHE A 73 2.45 -1.81 9.97
N PHE A 74 1.14 -1.60 9.90
CA PHE A 74 0.51 -0.29 10.06
C PHE A 74 -0.03 -0.09 11.49
N LEU A 75 -0.67 -1.13 12.04
CA LEU A 75 -1.40 -1.03 13.29
C LEU A 75 -0.48 -0.92 14.51
N SER A 76 0.58 -1.75 14.58
CA SER A 76 1.47 -1.75 15.74
C SER A 76 2.22 -0.42 15.93
N PRO A 77 2.85 0.19 14.89
CA PRO A 77 3.46 1.51 15.05
C PRO A 77 2.44 2.61 15.35
N LEU A 78 1.24 2.55 14.77
CA LEU A 78 0.17 3.49 15.07
C LEU A 78 -0.21 3.45 16.56
N ASN A 79 -0.52 2.25 17.07
CA ASN A 79 -0.91 2.09 18.47
C ASN A 79 0.20 2.56 19.42
N THR A 80 1.46 2.24 19.13
CA THR A 80 2.60 2.72 19.92
C THR A 80 2.62 4.25 20.04
N VAL A 81 2.43 4.96 18.91
CA VAL A 81 2.43 6.43 18.92
C VAL A 81 1.21 6.97 19.67
N VAL A 82 0.02 6.40 19.44
CA VAL A 82 -1.21 6.81 20.14
C VAL A 82 -1.08 6.59 21.65
N ASP A 83 -0.54 5.45 22.08
CA ASP A 83 -0.37 5.12 23.50
C ASP A 83 0.61 6.08 24.22
N ILE A 84 1.68 6.50 23.53
CA ILE A 84 2.70 7.40 24.10
C ILE A 84 2.22 8.86 24.10
N THR A 85 1.58 9.30 23.00
CA THR A 85 1.27 10.73 22.80
C THR A 85 -0.15 11.11 23.18
N GLY A 86 -1.07 10.15 23.27
CA GLY A 86 -2.50 10.40 23.44
C GLY A 86 -3.18 11.04 22.23
N VAL A 87 -2.51 11.10 21.07
CA VAL A 87 -3.08 11.70 19.86
C VAL A 87 -4.33 10.94 19.42
N SER A 88 -5.37 11.67 19.04
CA SER A 88 -6.54 11.10 18.40
C SER A 88 -6.25 10.93 16.91
N PHE A 89 -6.20 9.70 16.44
CA PHE A 89 -5.90 9.38 15.05
C PHE A 89 -7.16 8.85 14.35
N ALA A 90 -7.61 9.56 13.30
CA ALA A 90 -8.68 9.09 12.45
C ALA A 90 -8.13 8.07 11.43
N GLU A 91 -8.80 6.91 11.32
CA GLU A 91 -8.45 5.96 10.26
C GLU A 91 -8.55 6.63 8.88
N PRO A 92 -7.55 6.41 8.00
CA PRO A 92 -7.64 6.88 6.62
C PRO A 92 -8.88 6.32 5.93
N GLY A 93 -9.59 7.20 5.24
CA GLY A 93 -10.76 6.82 4.44
C GLY A 93 -10.37 6.37 3.03
N LYS A 94 -11.06 6.97 2.05
CA LYS A 94 -10.90 6.67 0.62
C LYS A 94 -9.90 7.59 -0.09
N GLU A 95 -9.24 8.47 0.66
CA GLU A 95 -8.23 9.38 0.13
C GLU A 95 -7.02 8.60 -0.40
N PRO A 96 -6.30 9.16 -1.41
CA PRO A 96 -5.10 8.53 -1.94
C PRO A 96 -4.11 8.13 -0.84
N GLY A 97 -3.80 6.84 -0.77
CA GLY A 97 -2.91 6.32 0.27
C GLY A 97 -2.97 4.80 0.38
N PRO A 98 -2.14 4.22 1.24
CA PRO A 98 -2.04 2.75 1.36
C PRO A 98 -3.37 2.05 1.64
N LEU A 99 -4.28 2.68 2.39
CA LEU A 99 -5.54 2.09 2.81
C LEU A 99 -6.76 2.53 1.99
N ALA A 100 -6.57 3.28 0.89
CA ALA A 100 -7.66 3.80 0.06
C ALA A 100 -8.64 2.71 -0.44
N PHE A 101 -8.17 1.48 -0.59
CA PHE A 101 -8.95 0.33 -1.06
C PHE A 101 -9.11 -0.76 0.00
N SER A 102 -8.92 -0.44 1.27
CA SER A 102 -9.09 -1.38 2.38
C SER A 102 -10.54 -1.86 2.56
N ASP A 103 -11.52 -1.04 2.19
CA ASP A 103 -12.93 -1.45 2.08
C ASP A 103 -13.15 -2.24 0.78
N ARG A 104 -13.31 -3.56 0.93
CA ARG A 104 -13.54 -4.50 -0.18
C ARG A 104 -14.79 -4.16 -1.01
N THR A 105 -15.85 -3.69 -0.37
CA THR A 105 -17.10 -3.32 -1.04
C THR A 105 -16.91 -2.08 -1.90
N TYR A 106 -16.20 -1.08 -1.37
CA TYR A 106 -15.84 0.11 -2.11
C TYR A 106 -14.94 -0.21 -3.30
N LEU A 107 -13.90 -1.00 -3.11
CA LEU A 107 -13.01 -1.45 -4.18
C LEU A 107 -13.78 -2.17 -5.30
N TYR A 108 -14.65 -3.12 -4.93
CA TYR A 108 -15.50 -3.82 -5.89
C TYR A 108 -16.40 -2.85 -6.66
N SER A 109 -17.03 -1.90 -5.97
CA SER A 109 -17.92 -0.92 -6.60
C SER A 109 -17.22 -0.04 -7.63
N ILE A 110 -15.98 0.41 -7.35
CA ILE A 110 -15.18 1.20 -8.30
C ILE A 110 -14.90 0.40 -9.57
N LEU A 111 -14.45 -0.84 -9.43
CA LEU A 111 -14.12 -1.68 -10.57
C LEU A 111 -15.36 -2.00 -11.41
N LYS A 112 -16.49 -2.26 -10.78
CA LYS A 112 -17.77 -2.45 -11.50
C LYS A 112 -18.24 -1.18 -12.19
N THR A 113 -18.10 -0.02 -11.56
CA THR A 113 -18.45 1.27 -12.17
C THR A 113 -17.50 1.61 -13.33
N ALA A 114 -16.22 1.19 -13.25
CA ALA A 114 -15.29 1.28 -14.38
C ALA A 114 -15.54 0.21 -15.47
N GLU A 115 -16.65 -0.55 -15.34
CA GLU A 115 -17.19 -1.50 -16.33
C GLU A 115 -16.32 -2.75 -16.55
N PHE A 116 -15.49 -3.15 -15.58
CA PHE A 116 -14.88 -4.47 -15.63
C PHE A 116 -15.97 -5.56 -15.56
N SER A 117 -15.94 -6.51 -16.48
CA SER A 117 -17.00 -7.52 -16.64
C SER A 117 -17.00 -8.55 -15.50
N SER A 118 -15.82 -9.02 -15.08
CA SER A 118 -15.63 -9.94 -13.97
C SER A 118 -14.61 -9.38 -13.00
N VAL A 119 -14.94 -9.37 -11.71
CA VAL A 119 -14.06 -8.86 -10.65
C VAL A 119 -13.98 -9.92 -9.56
N ASN A 120 -12.77 -10.39 -9.26
CA ASN A 120 -12.47 -11.26 -8.14
C ASN A 120 -11.52 -10.56 -7.16
N ILE A 121 -11.81 -10.66 -5.87
CA ILE A 121 -11.00 -10.09 -4.78
C ILE A 121 -10.73 -11.19 -3.76
N ASP A 122 -9.56 -11.77 -3.82
CA ASP A 122 -9.08 -12.79 -2.86
C ASP A 122 -8.42 -12.09 -1.66
N VAL A 123 -8.69 -12.58 -0.48
CA VAL A 123 -8.00 -12.17 0.76
C VAL A 123 -6.81 -13.09 0.96
N ILE A 124 -5.61 -12.53 1.07
CA ILE A 124 -4.37 -13.28 1.25
C ILE A 124 -3.73 -12.86 2.55
N GLU A 125 -3.64 -13.78 3.49
CA GLU A 125 -2.83 -13.64 4.70
C GLU A 125 -1.36 -13.90 4.37
N THR A 126 -0.47 -13.04 4.81
CA THR A 126 0.95 -13.06 4.52
C THR A 126 1.74 -12.36 5.62
N SER A 127 3.00 -12.07 5.39
CA SER A 127 3.81 -11.25 6.28
C SER A 127 4.73 -10.30 5.51
N ILE A 128 5.06 -9.18 6.13
CA ILE A 128 6.13 -8.30 5.70
C ILE A 128 7.34 -8.60 6.58
N SER A 129 8.45 -8.94 5.98
CA SER A 129 9.67 -9.27 6.72
C SER A 129 10.88 -8.51 6.20
N THR A 130 11.77 -8.14 7.11
CA THR A 130 13.06 -7.53 6.77
C THR A 130 14.20 -8.23 7.51
N LYS A 131 15.39 -8.22 6.87
CA LYS A 131 16.67 -8.62 7.47
C LYS A 131 17.44 -7.44 8.08
N ASP A 132 16.87 -6.24 8.01
CA ASP A 132 17.49 -5.06 8.59
C ASP A 132 17.65 -5.21 10.11
N SER A 133 18.54 -4.42 10.71
CA SER A 133 18.62 -4.35 12.16
C SER A 133 17.34 -3.74 12.74
N VAL A 134 17.09 -3.99 14.02
CA VAL A 134 15.90 -3.43 14.69
C VAL A 134 15.93 -1.89 14.72
N GLU A 135 17.12 -1.29 14.82
CA GLU A 135 17.33 0.16 14.78
C GLU A 135 16.97 0.74 13.39
N LYS A 136 17.41 0.05 12.31
CA LYS A 136 17.09 0.47 10.96
C LYS A 136 15.59 0.30 10.65
N ASN A 137 14.99 -0.79 11.12
CA ASN A 137 13.55 -1.00 11.01
C ASN A 137 12.77 0.09 11.77
N ALA A 138 13.18 0.41 13.01
CA ALA A 138 12.58 1.49 13.78
C ALA A 138 12.71 2.85 13.06
N SER A 139 13.88 3.16 12.50
CA SER A 139 14.08 4.38 11.70
C SER A 139 13.13 4.45 10.50
N LEU A 140 12.92 3.33 9.80
CA LEU A 140 11.96 3.27 8.71
C LEU A 140 10.53 3.57 9.18
N LEU A 141 10.10 2.98 10.31
CA LEU A 141 8.77 3.21 10.88
C LEU A 141 8.55 4.66 11.36
N MET A 142 9.64 5.38 11.70
CA MET A 142 9.61 6.82 12.00
C MET A 142 9.41 7.70 10.75
N GLU A 143 9.53 7.14 9.54
CA GLU A 143 9.48 7.89 8.27
C GLU A 143 8.32 7.49 7.37
N ILE A 144 7.75 6.29 7.56
CA ILE A 144 6.67 5.77 6.71
C ILE A 144 5.52 5.14 7.53
N GLY A 145 4.38 4.98 6.88
CA GLY A 145 3.24 4.25 7.42
C GLY A 145 2.36 5.08 8.36
N MET A 146 1.50 4.38 9.12
CA MET A 146 0.50 5.02 9.97
C MET A 146 1.11 5.58 11.26
N GLY A 147 2.16 4.94 11.81
CA GLY A 147 2.92 5.48 12.94
C GLY A 147 3.52 6.85 12.62
N PHE A 148 4.16 6.99 11.44
CA PHE A 148 4.69 8.28 10.98
C PHE A 148 3.60 9.36 10.81
N ARG A 149 2.43 9.00 10.27
CA ARG A 149 1.31 9.95 10.18
C ARG A 149 0.85 10.41 11.56
N ALA A 150 0.73 9.49 12.51
CA ALA A 150 0.37 9.81 13.89
C ALA A 150 1.43 10.68 14.59
N ILE A 151 2.73 10.44 14.35
CA ILE A 151 3.82 11.31 14.82
C ILE A 151 3.66 12.73 14.29
N LYS A 152 3.37 12.87 12.98
CA LYS A 152 3.15 14.20 12.37
C LYS A 152 1.95 14.94 12.99
N GLU A 153 0.89 14.22 13.28
CA GLU A 153 -0.33 14.79 13.86
C GLU A 153 -0.12 15.17 15.34
N ALA A 154 0.61 14.35 16.09
CA ALA A 154 0.95 14.60 17.50
C ALA A 154 1.95 15.74 17.67
N ALA A 155 2.83 15.98 16.67
CA ALA A 155 3.93 16.95 16.71
C ALA A 155 4.72 16.92 18.06
N PRO A 156 5.22 15.72 18.48
CA PRO A 156 5.81 15.54 19.80
C PRO A 156 7.16 16.24 19.94
N THR A 157 7.63 16.40 21.19
CA THR A 157 8.98 16.90 21.50
C THR A 157 10.05 15.87 21.10
N ASP A 158 11.32 16.31 21.07
CA ASP A 158 12.43 15.41 20.74
C ASP A 158 12.57 14.26 21.78
N GLU A 159 12.26 14.52 23.05
CA GLU A 159 12.26 13.50 24.11
C GLU A 159 11.20 12.41 23.81
N VAL A 160 10.00 12.81 23.43
CA VAL A 160 8.89 11.88 23.07
C VAL A 160 9.18 11.16 21.77
N LEU A 161 9.82 11.82 20.78
CA LEU A 161 10.29 11.15 19.55
C LEU A 161 11.31 10.04 19.85
N ASN A 162 12.21 10.27 20.82
CA ASN A 162 13.16 9.25 21.26
C ASN A 162 12.45 8.08 21.95
N GLU A 163 11.46 8.36 22.81
CA GLU A 163 10.65 7.32 23.46
C GLU A 163 9.91 6.46 22.42
N ILE A 164 9.28 7.07 21.42
CA ILE A 164 8.63 6.34 20.31
C ILE A 164 9.64 5.46 19.56
N ARG A 165 10.83 5.98 19.27
CA ARG A 165 11.90 5.22 18.60
C ARG A 165 12.34 4.01 19.42
N GLU A 166 12.53 4.19 20.73
CA GLU A 166 12.91 3.10 21.64
C GLU A 166 11.80 2.03 21.72
N ALA A 167 10.55 2.46 21.73
CA ALA A 167 9.40 1.54 21.70
C ALA A 167 9.35 0.74 20.39
N PHE A 168 9.63 1.35 19.23
CA PHE A 168 9.72 0.64 17.94
C PHE A 168 10.91 -0.36 17.93
N VAL A 169 12.04 0.00 18.51
CA VAL A 169 13.19 -0.92 18.67
C VAL A 169 12.79 -2.10 19.56
N ALA A 170 12.12 -1.85 20.66
CA ALA A 170 11.65 -2.90 21.59
C ALA A 170 10.64 -3.85 20.91
N ASP A 171 9.69 -3.34 20.13
CA ASP A 171 8.75 -4.14 19.35
C ASP A 171 9.48 -4.96 18.27
N GLY A 172 10.42 -4.37 17.55
CA GLY A 172 11.25 -5.05 16.57
C GLY A 172 12.04 -6.24 17.17
N LYS A 173 12.62 -6.06 18.38
CA LYS A 173 13.30 -7.15 19.11
C LYS A 173 12.36 -8.30 19.45
N LYS A 174 11.10 -8.01 19.86
CA LYS A 174 10.09 -9.05 20.16
C LYS A 174 9.68 -9.83 18.91
N ARG A 175 9.61 -9.15 17.76
CA ARG A 175 9.23 -9.73 16.46
C ARG A 175 10.37 -10.46 15.75
N GLN A 176 11.61 -10.21 16.15
CA GLN A 176 12.77 -10.80 15.49
C GLN A 176 12.91 -12.29 15.80
N LYS A 177 12.85 -13.11 14.76
CA LYS A 177 13.08 -14.56 14.83
C LYS A 177 14.01 -14.97 13.68
N ASN A 178 15.05 -15.73 14.01
CA ASN A 178 16.04 -16.21 13.01
C ASN A 178 16.61 -15.09 12.11
N GLY A 179 16.85 -13.91 12.70
CA GLY A 179 17.40 -12.75 11.97
C GLY A 179 16.39 -12.00 11.08
N LEU A 180 15.09 -12.34 11.14
CA LEU A 180 14.01 -11.66 10.44
C LEU A 180 13.10 -10.95 11.43
N ILE A 181 12.80 -9.68 11.18
CA ILE A 181 11.70 -8.96 11.83
C ILE A 181 10.48 -9.15 10.92
N SER A 182 9.37 -9.64 11.48
CA SER A 182 8.18 -9.96 10.69
C SER A 182 6.92 -9.34 11.30
N TYR A 183 6.07 -8.80 10.42
CA TYR A 183 4.75 -8.24 10.74
C TYR A 183 3.69 -9.02 9.96
N ASP A 184 2.66 -9.48 10.64
CA ASP A 184 1.53 -10.10 9.96
C ASP A 184 0.83 -9.08 9.07
N ALA A 185 0.40 -9.52 7.91
CA ALA A 185 -0.21 -8.66 6.91
C ALA A 185 -1.29 -9.40 6.14
N THR A 186 -2.32 -8.67 5.76
CA THR A 186 -3.38 -9.13 4.86
C THR A 186 -3.48 -8.19 3.68
N ILE A 187 -3.52 -8.77 2.50
CA ILE A 187 -3.66 -8.04 1.25
C ILE A 187 -4.88 -8.54 0.45
N TYR A 188 -5.40 -7.69 -0.41
CA TYR A 188 -6.29 -8.11 -1.47
C TYR A 188 -5.50 -8.38 -2.74
N ARG A 189 -5.69 -9.57 -3.32
CA ARG A 189 -5.26 -9.90 -4.67
C ARG A 189 -6.47 -9.79 -5.58
N VAL A 190 -6.41 -8.87 -6.52
CA VAL A 190 -7.53 -8.52 -7.39
C VAL A 190 -7.25 -8.94 -8.82
N SER A 191 -8.22 -9.56 -9.46
CA SER A 191 -8.28 -9.73 -10.91
C SER A 191 -9.58 -9.16 -11.45
N ALA A 192 -9.50 -8.42 -12.56
CA ALA A 192 -10.63 -7.79 -13.20
C ALA A 192 -10.51 -7.89 -14.71
N VAL A 193 -11.56 -8.36 -15.40
CA VAL A 193 -11.57 -8.60 -16.86
C VAL A 193 -12.08 -7.34 -17.57
N ALA A 194 -11.30 -6.86 -18.56
CA ALA A 194 -11.62 -5.69 -19.37
C ALA A 194 -12.73 -5.94 -20.40
#